data_0c58f8f1ea43bd4d8c3e5584e4b0a195
#
_entry.id   0c58f8f1ea43bd4d8c3e5584e4b0a195
#
_cell.length_a   1.000
_cell.length_b   1.000
_cell.length_c   1.000
_cell.angle_alpha   90.00
_cell.angle_beta   90.00
_cell.angle_gamma   90.00
#
_symmetry.space_group_name_H-M   'P 1'
#
loop_
_entity.id
_entity.type
_entity.pdbx_description
1 polymer ?
#
loop_
_entity_poly.entity_id
_entity_poly.type
_entity_poly.pdbx_seq_one_letter_code
_entity_poly.pdbx_strand_id
1 'polypeptide(L)'
;MAVLLFYLWSPKIKKADLKTRAARTGLAVLSALAARFGVAALIRNFYPRERPFAFEGLDSLINQNPLEASFPSGHATFFMALAVYFLLSGQKKLGYFLLISAVLIGVARVAAGVHWPSDIMAGWAIGAAVSFVVFKLFSKSGWRN
;
A
#
# COMPACT_ATOMS: atom_id res chain seq x y z
N MET A 1 6.66 1.84 10.44
CA MET A 1 7.16 0.76 11.32
C MET A 1 6.73 0.95 12.78
N ALA A 2 7.03 2.08 13.43
CA ALA A 2 6.69 2.33 14.85
C ALA A 2 5.20 2.19 15.19
N VAL A 3 4.28 2.66 14.35
CA VAL A 3 2.82 2.56 14.58
C VAL A 3 2.34 1.11 14.59
N LEU A 4 2.88 0.25 13.70
CA LEU A 4 2.57 -1.18 13.67
C LEU A 4 3.09 -1.89 14.93
N LEU A 5 4.30 -1.54 15.39
CA LEU A 5 4.87 -2.07 16.62
C LEU A 5 4.09 -1.61 17.86
N PHE A 6 3.68 -0.33 17.92
CA PHE A 6 2.83 0.19 19.00
C PHE A 6 1.47 -0.50 19.04
N TYR A 7 0.88 -0.81 17.88
CA TYR A 7 -0.37 -1.54 17.79
C TYR A 7 -0.25 -2.98 18.33
N LEU A 8 0.88 -3.64 18.08
CA LEU A 8 1.16 -4.98 18.60
C LEU A 8 1.52 -4.99 20.09
N TRP A 9 2.07 -3.89 20.63
CA TRP A 9 2.60 -3.76 22.01
C TRP A 9 1.59 -3.25 23.04
N SER A 10 0.31 -3.06 22.73
CA SER A 10 -0.65 -2.54 23.72
C SER A 10 -0.78 -3.50 24.93
N PRO A 11 -0.52 -3.03 26.18
CA PRO A 11 -0.33 -3.90 27.37
C PRO A 11 -1.62 -4.60 27.88
N LYS A 12 -2.77 -4.37 27.26
CA LYS A 12 -4.06 -4.98 27.64
C LYS A 12 -4.47 -6.20 26.79
N ILE A 13 -3.53 -6.80 26.05
CA ILE A 13 -3.86 -7.84 25.06
C ILE A 13 -3.69 -9.24 25.65
N LYS A 14 -4.77 -10.05 25.64
CA LYS A 14 -4.70 -11.49 25.93
C LYS A 14 -3.87 -12.22 24.87
N LYS A 15 -3.09 -13.27 25.25
CA LYS A 15 -2.21 -14.02 24.30
C LYS A 15 -2.92 -14.55 23.04
N ALA A 16 -4.19 -14.95 23.15
CA ALA A 16 -5.00 -15.40 22.01
C ALA A 16 -5.29 -14.27 21.01
N ASP A 17 -5.53 -13.04 21.51
CA ASP A 17 -5.75 -11.85 20.68
C ASP A 17 -4.45 -11.39 19.98
N LEU A 18 -3.29 -11.58 20.61
CA LEU A 18 -1.99 -11.26 20.02
C LEU A 18 -1.66 -12.12 18.79
N LYS A 19 -1.92 -13.43 18.84
CA LYS A 19 -1.72 -14.32 17.69
C LYS A 19 -2.59 -13.91 16.49
N THR A 20 -3.86 -13.61 16.76
CA THR A 20 -4.81 -13.15 15.75
C THR A 20 -4.39 -11.83 15.13
N ARG A 21 -3.93 -10.87 15.95
CA ARG A 21 -3.44 -9.57 15.46
C ARG A 21 -2.17 -9.72 14.64
N ALA A 22 -1.21 -10.51 15.11
CA ALA A 22 0.03 -10.78 14.39
C ALA A 22 -0.23 -11.38 13.00
N ALA A 23 -1.13 -12.37 12.93
CA ALA A 23 -1.46 -12.98 11.65
C ALA A 23 -2.22 -12.02 10.71
N ARG A 24 -3.17 -11.20 11.21
CA ARG A 24 -3.82 -10.15 10.41
C ARG A 24 -2.79 -9.13 9.89
N THR A 25 -1.85 -8.72 10.72
CA THR A 25 -0.76 -7.82 10.32
C THR A 25 0.14 -8.48 9.28
N GLY A 26 0.50 -9.76 9.46
CA GLY A 26 1.27 -10.53 8.49
C GLY A 26 0.58 -10.61 7.12
N LEU A 27 -0.73 -10.90 7.09
CA LEU A 27 -1.51 -10.93 5.86
C LEU A 27 -1.67 -9.54 5.22
N ALA A 28 -1.80 -8.47 6.01
CA ALA A 28 -1.82 -7.10 5.50
C ALA A 28 -0.49 -6.76 4.82
N VAL A 29 0.63 -7.07 5.45
CA VAL A 29 1.97 -6.85 4.88
C VAL A 29 2.17 -7.70 3.64
N LEU A 30 1.79 -8.99 3.68
CA LEU A 30 1.86 -9.88 2.52
C LEU A 30 1.06 -9.34 1.34
N SER A 31 -0.17 -8.86 1.57
CA SER A 31 -1.00 -8.27 0.50
C SER A 31 -0.34 -7.02 -0.09
N ALA A 32 0.26 -6.16 0.74
CA ALA A 32 0.95 -4.96 0.27
C ALA A 32 2.23 -5.28 -0.51
N LEU A 33 3.00 -6.27 -0.08
CA LEU A 33 4.18 -6.75 -0.80
C LEU A 33 3.79 -7.40 -2.13
N ALA A 34 2.76 -8.24 -2.15
CA ALA A 34 2.25 -8.87 -3.37
C ALA A 34 1.71 -7.82 -4.36
N ALA A 35 0.99 -6.81 -3.87
CA ALA A 35 0.50 -5.72 -4.71
C ALA A 35 1.65 -4.91 -5.33
N ARG A 36 2.66 -4.53 -4.53
CA ARG A 36 3.78 -3.67 -4.97
C ARG A 36 4.79 -4.41 -5.81
N PHE A 37 5.30 -5.55 -5.31
CA PHE A 37 6.41 -6.29 -5.93
C PHE A 37 5.97 -7.41 -6.86
N GLY A 38 4.71 -7.85 -6.74
CA GLY A 38 4.08 -8.75 -7.70
C GLY A 38 3.37 -7.96 -8.81
N VAL A 39 2.13 -7.53 -8.54
CA VAL A 39 1.25 -6.97 -9.57
C VAL A 39 1.79 -5.66 -10.17
N ALA A 40 2.15 -4.68 -9.33
CA ALA A 40 2.63 -3.39 -9.84
C ALA A 40 4.00 -3.50 -10.54
N ALA A 41 4.90 -4.37 -10.06
CA ALA A 41 6.18 -4.61 -10.72
C ALA A 41 5.99 -5.30 -12.07
N LEU A 42 5.08 -6.28 -12.15
CA LEU A 42 4.73 -6.94 -13.40
C LEU A 42 4.20 -5.94 -14.43
N ILE A 43 3.27 -5.07 -14.04
CA ILE A 43 2.70 -4.04 -14.94
C ILE A 43 3.81 -3.11 -15.45
N ARG A 44 4.76 -2.69 -14.60
CA ARG A 44 5.88 -1.82 -15.02
C ARG A 44 6.75 -2.46 -16.11
N ASN A 45 6.95 -3.77 -16.06
CA ASN A 45 7.73 -4.46 -17.10
C ASN A 45 7.06 -4.44 -18.47
N PHE A 46 5.71 -4.40 -18.50
CA PHE A 46 4.95 -4.36 -19.76
C PHE A 46 4.53 -2.96 -20.20
N TYR A 47 4.54 -2.00 -19.26
CA TYR A 47 4.13 -0.62 -19.50
C TYR A 47 5.16 0.37 -18.92
N PRO A 48 6.31 0.56 -19.57
CA PRO A 48 7.39 1.44 -19.10
C PRO A 48 7.06 2.90 -19.37
N ARG A 49 6.22 3.52 -18.53
CA ARG A 49 5.86 4.94 -18.64
C ARG A 49 6.96 5.83 -18.06
N GLU A 50 7.34 6.87 -18.80
CA GLU A 50 8.28 7.88 -18.34
C GLU A 50 7.72 8.71 -17.18
N ARG A 51 8.61 9.17 -16.30
CA ARG A 51 8.27 10.03 -15.16
C ARG A 51 8.10 11.48 -15.59
N PRO A 52 7.28 12.30 -14.86
CA PRO A 52 7.11 13.72 -15.20
C PRO A 52 8.43 14.49 -15.35
N PHE A 53 9.38 14.30 -14.45
CA PHE A 53 10.67 14.99 -14.46
C PHE A 53 11.62 14.54 -15.61
N ALA A 54 11.28 13.51 -16.37
CA ALA A 54 12.04 13.12 -17.56
C ALA A 54 11.72 14.04 -18.76
N PHE A 55 10.68 14.88 -18.66
CA PHE A 55 10.34 15.87 -19.69
C PHE A 55 11.02 17.21 -19.38
N GLU A 56 11.44 17.91 -20.44
CA GLU A 56 12.09 19.22 -20.34
C GLU A 56 11.21 20.23 -19.57
N GLY A 57 11.82 20.98 -18.65
CA GLY A 57 11.14 22.01 -17.86
C GLY A 57 10.38 21.48 -16.63
N LEU A 58 10.47 20.19 -16.31
CA LEU A 58 9.90 19.61 -15.10
C LEU A 58 11.01 19.08 -14.18
N ASP A 59 11.18 19.70 -13.04
CA ASP A 59 12.15 19.27 -12.03
C ASP A 59 11.55 18.31 -11.01
N SER A 60 12.34 17.35 -10.54
CA SER A 60 11.98 16.50 -9.42
C SER A 60 12.52 17.08 -8.11
N LEU A 61 11.65 17.18 -7.09
CA LEU A 61 12.05 17.58 -5.73
C LEU A 61 12.83 16.49 -4.98
N ILE A 62 12.84 15.26 -5.49
CA ILE A 62 13.52 14.11 -4.86
C ILE A 62 14.32 13.34 -5.91
N ASN A 63 15.50 12.87 -5.51
CA ASN A 63 16.34 12.09 -6.41
C ASN A 63 15.69 10.74 -6.72
N GLN A 64 15.39 10.51 -8.00
CA GLN A 64 14.81 9.26 -8.51
C GLN A 64 15.50 8.88 -9.82
N ASN A 65 15.64 7.59 -10.05
CA ASN A 65 16.19 7.09 -11.30
C ASN A 65 15.22 7.35 -12.47
N PRO A 66 15.60 8.15 -13.50
CA PRO A 66 14.74 8.43 -14.64
C PRO A 66 14.42 7.20 -15.50
N LEU A 67 15.27 6.16 -15.46
CA LEU A 67 15.07 4.93 -16.22
C LEU A 67 14.01 3.99 -15.61
N GLU A 68 13.59 4.25 -14.38
CA GLU A 68 12.52 3.46 -13.76
C GLU A 68 11.14 3.92 -14.20
N ALA A 69 10.31 2.97 -14.63
CA ALA A 69 8.92 3.24 -15.01
C ALA A 69 8.11 3.90 -13.88
N SER A 70 7.30 4.92 -14.24
CA SER A 70 6.45 5.63 -13.29
C SER A 70 5.16 4.88 -12.95
N PHE A 71 4.60 4.13 -13.89
CA PHE A 71 3.25 3.53 -13.78
C PHE A 71 3.30 2.03 -13.45
N PRO A 72 2.49 1.57 -12.51
CA PRO A 72 1.78 2.33 -11.49
C PRO A 72 2.70 2.70 -10.31
N SER A 73 2.28 3.68 -9.47
CA SER A 73 3.05 4.09 -8.29
C SER A 73 3.14 3.00 -7.24
N GLY A 74 4.35 2.51 -6.96
CA GLY A 74 4.56 1.46 -5.97
C GLY A 74 4.27 1.90 -4.53
N HIS A 75 4.48 3.17 -4.16
CA HIS A 75 4.12 3.70 -2.85
C HIS A 75 2.59 3.76 -2.69
N ALA A 76 1.88 4.31 -3.69
CA ALA A 76 0.42 4.37 -3.67
C ALA A 76 -0.19 2.96 -3.54
N THR A 77 0.31 1.99 -4.32
CA THR A 77 -0.13 0.60 -4.28
C THR A 77 0.08 -0.03 -2.90
N PHE A 78 1.26 0.13 -2.32
CA PHE A 78 1.62 -0.47 -1.04
C PHE A 78 0.76 0.07 0.13
N PHE A 79 0.69 1.40 0.28
CA PHE A 79 -0.04 2.00 1.39
C PHE A 79 -1.55 1.81 1.28
N MET A 80 -2.10 1.84 0.07
CA MET A 80 -3.51 1.54 -0.15
C MET A 80 -3.83 0.08 0.17
N ALA A 81 -2.97 -0.86 -0.20
CA ALA A 81 -3.15 -2.26 0.12
C ALA A 81 -3.20 -2.49 1.64
N LEU A 82 -2.29 -1.89 2.41
CA LEU A 82 -2.33 -1.94 3.87
C LEU A 82 -3.63 -1.36 4.42
N ALA A 83 -4.01 -0.16 3.96
CA ALA A 83 -5.20 0.53 4.44
C ALA A 83 -6.47 -0.32 4.25
N VAL A 84 -6.67 -0.82 3.03
CA VAL A 84 -7.86 -1.62 2.69
C VAL A 84 -7.89 -2.93 3.48
N TYR A 85 -6.75 -3.62 3.63
CA TYR A 85 -6.71 -4.85 4.42
C TYR A 85 -7.13 -4.62 5.86
N PHE A 86 -6.62 -3.57 6.52
CA PHE A 86 -6.97 -3.26 7.90
C PHE A 86 -8.43 -2.81 8.03
N LEU A 87 -8.99 -2.09 7.08
CA LEU A 87 -10.42 -1.76 7.05
C LEU A 87 -11.28 -3.02 6.95
N LEU A 88 -10.98 -3.92 6.03
CA LEU A 88 -11.69 -5.18 5.83
C LEU A 88 -11.58 -6.12 7.04
N SER A 89 -10.43 -6.12 7.73
CA SER A 89 -10.21 -6.94 8.93
C SER A 89 -10.84 -6.35 10.21
N GLY A 90 -11.61 -5.25 10.11
CA GLY A 90 -12.32 -4.62 11.23
C GLY A 90 -11.46 -3.65 12.06
N GLN A 91 -10.19 -3.45 11.71
CA GLN A 91 -9.27 -2.55 12.42
C GLN A 91 -9.40 -1.11 11.90
N LYS A 92 -10.61 -0.56 12.02
CA LYS A 92 -11.01 0.69 11.35
C LYS A 92 -10.10 1.89 11.66
N LYS A 93 -9.69 2.07 12.93
CA LYS A 93 -8.82 3.21 13.31
C LYS A 93 -7.48 3.19 12.56
N LEU A 94 -6.81 2.04 12.54
CA LEU A 94 -5.55 1.88 11.81
C LEU A 94 -5.77 1.94 10.29
N GLY A 95 -6.84 1.34 9.80
CA GLY A 95 -7.19 1.37 8.38
C GLY A 95 -7.44 2.79 7.87
N TYR A 96 -8.21 3.62 8.57
CA TYR A 96 -8.41 5.04 8.21
C TYR A 96 -7.13 5.87 8.32
N PHE A 97 -6.31 5.64 9.35
CA PHE A 97 -5.01 6.30 9.45
C PHE A 97 -4.12 6.01 8.23
N LEU A 98 -4.04 4.73 7.84
CA LEU A 98 -3.26 4.32 6.67
C LEU A 98 -3.87 4.80 5.35
N LEU A 99 -5.20 4.91 5.26
CA LEU A 99 -5.89 5.45 4.09
C LEU A 99 -5.55 6.93 3.88
N ILE A 100 -5.63 7.73 4.94
CA ILE A 100 -5.23 9.15 4.90
C ILE A 100 -3.75 9.24 4.52
N SER A 101 -2.88 8.43 5.12
CA SER A 101 -1.46 8.36 4.77
C SER A 101 -1.24 8.00 3.29
N ALA A 102 -2.00 7.05 2.74
CA ALA A 102 -1.91 6.67 1.33
C ALA A 102 -2.28 7.83 0.39
N VAL A 103 -3.31 8.61 0.76
CA VAL A 103 -3.71 9.80 -0.01
C VAL A 103 -2.63 10.87 0.07
N LEU A 104 -2.15 11.22 1.27
CA LEU A 104 -1.10 12.23 1.46
C LEU A 104 0.21 11.85 0.74
N ILE A 105 0.63 10.60 0.83
CA ILE A 105 1.80 10.09 0.10
C ILE A 105 1.56 10.21 -1.41
N GLY A 106 0.38 9.84 -1.90
CA GLY A 106 0.05 9.95 -3.32
C GLY A 106 0.15 11.39 -3.82
N VAL A 107 -0.45 12.34 -3.10
CA VAL A 107 -0.36 13.79 -3.41
C VAL A 107 1.09 14.26 -3.37
N ALA A 108 1.85 13.90 -2.33
CA ALA A 108 3.26 14.28 -2.21
C ALA A 108 4.12 13.74 -3.37
N ARG A 109 3.83 12.53 -3.88
CA ARG A 109 4.55 11.96 -5.04
C ARG A 109 4.26 12.72 -6.34
N VAL A 110 3.04 13.22 -6.53
CA VAL A 110 2.69 14.09 -7.65
C VAL A 110 3.34 15.45 -7.51
N ALA A 111 3.23 16.08 -6.32
CA ALA A 111 3.84 17.36 -6.04
C ALA A 111 5.37 17.35 -6.18
N ALA A 112 6.02 16.22 -5.88
CA ALA A 112 7.46 16.03 -6.08
C ALA A 112 7.86 15.81 -7.54
N GLY A 113 6.94 15.82 -8.51
CA GLY A 113 7.24 15.64 -9.95
C GLY A 113 7.64 14.21 -10.34
N VAL A 114 7.48 13.20 -9.46
CA VAL A 114 7.98 11.83 -9.72
C VAL A 114 6.92 10.87 -10.23
N HIS A 115 5.64 11.22 -10.13
CA HIS A 115 4.52 10.43 -10.62
C HIS A 115 3.42 11.29 -11.22
N TRP A 116 2.76 10.77 -12.23
CA TRP A 116 1.52 11.35 -12.76
C TRP A 116 0.34 11.05 -11.81
N PRO A 117 -0.70 11.91 -11.76
CA PRO A 117 -1.91 11.61 -10.98
C PRO A 117 -2.51 10.24 -11.30
N SER A 118 -2.51 9.84 -12.57
CA SER A 118 -3.00 8.53 -13.02
C SER A 118 -2.19 7.35 -12.49
N ASP A 119 -0.87 7.53 -12.23
CA ASP A 119 -0.03 6.48 -11.63
C ASP A 119 -0.45 6.19 -10.19
N ILE A 120 -0.85 7.25 -9.46
CA ILE A 120 -1.35 7.17 -8.09
C ILE A 120 -2.72 6.49 -8.06
N MET A 121 -3.65 6.92 -8.91
CA MET A 121 -5.00 6.34 -8.98
C MET A 121 -4.95 4.85 -9.34
N ALA A 122 -4.15 4.48 -10.33
CA ALA A 122 -3.92 3.08 -10.69
C ALA A 122 -3.31 2.28 -9.53
N GLY A 123 -2.31 2.85 -8.84
CA GLY A 123 -1.70 2.25 -7.67
C GLY A 123 -2.72 2.00 -6.56
N TRP A 124 -3.61 2.94 -6.27
CA TRP A 124 -4.68 2.77 -5.28
C TRP A 124 -5.66 1.67 -5.69
N ALA A 125 -6.08 1.64 -6.96
CA ALA A 125 -7.00 0.61 -7.46
C ALA A 125 -6.37 -0.80 -7.34
N ILE A 126 -5.10 -0.97 -7.75
CA ILE A 126 -4.38 -2.23 -7.65
C ILE A 126 -4.21 -2.66 -6.20
N GLY A 127 -3.77 -1.74 -5.32
CA GLY A 127 -3.59 -2.04 -3.90
C GLY A 127 -4.88 -2.48 -3.22
N ALA A 128 -6.00 -1.79 -3.50
CA ALA A 128 -7.31 -2.15 -2.98
C ALA A 128 -7.78 -3.52 -3.50
N ALA A 129 -7.65 -3.78 -4.79
CA ALA A 129 -8.06 -5.03 -5.41
C ALA A 129 -7.29 -6.23 -4.86
N VAL A 130 -5.95 -6.15 -4.79
CA VAL A 130 -5.11 -7.23 -4.26
C VAL A 130 -5.44 -7.50 -2.79
N SER A 131 -5.60 -6.46 -1.96
CA SER A 131 -5.99 -6.64 -0.56
C SER A 131 -7.36 -7.26 -0.39
N PHE A 132 -8.32 -6.89 -1.23
CA PHE A 132 -9.64 -7.50 -1.22
C PHE A 132 -9.57 -8.99 -1.55
N VAL A 133 -8.80 -9.37 -2.57
CA VAL A 133 -8.60 -10.78 -2.96
C VAL A 133 -7.94 -11.56 -1.82
N VAL A 134 -6.81 -11.06 -1.30
CA VAL A 134 -6.10 -11.73 -0.18
C VAL A 134 -7.01 -11.86 1.03
N PHE A 135 -7.74 -10.81 1.39
CA PHE A 135 -8.70 -10.87 2.51
C PHE A 135 -9.76 -11.94 2.28
N LYS A 136 -10.37 -12.01 1.09
CA LYS A 136 -11.39 -13.02 0.74
C LYS A 136 -10.85 -14.45 0.81
N LEU A 137 -9.64 -14.69 0.34
CA LEU A 137 -9.03 -16.01 0.35
C LEU A 137 -8.75 -16.51 1.77
N PHE A 138 -8.24 -15.64 2.64
CA PHE A 138 -7.80 -16.02 3.99
C PHE A 138 -8.85 -15.77 5.09
N SER A 139 -9.88 -14.93 4.87
CA SER A 139 -10.94 -14.70 5.85
C SER A 139 -11.90 -15.88 6.03
N LYS A 140 -11.93 -16.83 5.08
CA LYS A 140 -12.76 -18.05 5.16
C LYS A 140 -12.22 -19.10 6.14
N SER A 141 -10.97 -19.00 6.57
CA SER A 141 -10.32 -20.01 7.42
C SER A 141 -10.47 -19.74 8.92
N GLY A 142 -11.69 -19.38 9.38
CA GLY A 142 -12.00 -19.40 10.82
C GLY A 142 -11.74 -18.10 11.61
N TRP A 143 -11.57 -16.95 10.95
CA TRP A 143 -11.22 -15.66 11.58
C TRP A 143 -12.43 -14.73 11.85
N ARG A 144 -13.65 -15.23 11.63
CA ARG A 144 -14.87 -14.53 12.05
C ARG A 144 -15.21 -14.96 13.48
N ASN A 145 -14.68 -14.26 14.42
CA ASN A 145 -15.31 -14.05 15.75
C ASN A 145 -14.63 -12.87 16.43
#